data_c7dffdfb3bb204584bc825593b3b2962
#
_entry.id   c7dffdfb3bb204584bc825593b3b2962
#
_cell.length_a   1.000
_cell.length_b   1.000
_cell.length_c   1.000
_cell.angle_alpha   90.00
_cell.angle_beta   90.00
_cell.angle_gamma   90.00
#
_symmetry.space_group_name_H-M   'P 1'
#
loop_
_entity.id
_entity.type
_entity.pdbx_description
1 polymer ?
#
loop_
_entity_poly.entity_id
_entity_poly.type
_entity_poly.pdbx_seq_one_letter_code
_entity_poly.pdbx_strand_id
1 'polypeptide(L)'
;MLIFLDTEFTDFVDCDCISIGLVDENGREFYAELTDYRQEACSDFVNEVVRPLLKQHPNRVEGTTWEVARALNEWLEPYRQECAVICFDYNTDWDLMVNILTMLPEEDHPDFLMTKQIWGNLDQQALEWFWLEKDTIGWKPHMALYDAHANRFAYKPLVRERNV
;
A
#
# COMPACT_ATOMS: atom_id res chain seq x y z
N MET A 1 11.54 -9.68 -6.62
CA MET A 1 11.37 -8.73 -5.49
C MET A 1 9.90 -8.71 -5.08
N LEU A 2 9.57 -8.88 -3.79
CA LEU A 2 8.22 -8.67 -3.29
C LEU A 2 8.08 -7.23 -2.79
N ILE A 3 6.95 -6.60 -3.10
CA ILE A 3 6.59 -5.25 -2.66
C ILE A 3 5.19 -5.36 -2.05
N PHE A 4 5.04 -5.00 -0.79
CA PHE A 4 3.78 -5.05 -0.07
C PHE A 4 3.08 -3.71 -0.17
N LEU A 5 1.83 -3.74 -0.58
CA LEU A 5 0.97 -2.60 -0.85
C LEU A 5 -0.20 -2.59 0.14
N ASP A 6 -0.54 -1.41 0.59
CA ASP A 6 -1.79 -1.11 1.26
C ASP A 6 -2.28 0.31 0.90
N THR A 7 -3.58 0.55 0.96
CA THR A 7 -4.18 1.86 0.68
C THR A 7 -5.26 2.20 1.70
N GLU A 8 -5.39 3.51 1.98
CA GLU A 8 -6.57 4.03 2.65
C GLU A 8 -7.45 4.76 1.63
N PHE A 9 -8.77 4.63 1.74
CA PHE A 9 -9.72 5.16 0.77
C PHE A 9 -11.01 5.64 1.42
N THR A 10 -11.80 6.44 0.68
CA THR A 10 -12.94 7.19 1.22
C THR A 10 -14.09 6.32 1.72
N ASP A 11 -14.46 5.28 0.96
CA ASP A 11 -15.53 4.32 1.25
C ASP A 11 -15.37 3.10 0.34
N PHE A 12 -16.11 2.02 0.58
CA PHE A 12 -16.08 0.78 -0.23
C PHE A 12 -16.86 0.90 -1.56
N VAL A 13 -17.65 1.94 -1.74
CA VAL A 13 -18.43 2.18 -2.96
C VAL A 13 -17.96 3.48 -3.61
N ASP A 14 -17.50 3.40 -4.87
CA ASP A 14 -16.97 4.55 -5.63
C ASP A 14 -15.85 5.27 -4.84
N CYS A 15 -14.85 4.50 -4.43
CA CYS A 15 -13.80 4.95 -3.53
C CYS A 15 -12.72 5.78 -4.23
N ASP A 16 -12.29 6.86 -3.57
CA ASP A 16 -11.07 7.59 -3.91
C ASP A 16 -9.93 7.15 -2.98
N CYS A 17 -8.73 7.05 -3.49
CA CYS A 17 -7.55 6.82 -2.67
C CYS A 17 -7.23 8.06 -1.83
N ILE A 18 -6.98 7.85 -0.54
CA ILE A 18 -6.54 8.89 0.41
C ILE A 18 -5.04 8.83 0.63
N SER A 19 -4.52 7.61 0.85
CA SER A 19 -3.09 7.38 0.98
C SER A 19 -2.70 6.02 0.44
N ILE A 20 -1.45 5.89 0.03
CA ILE A 20 -0.87 4.66 -0.50
C ILE A 20 0.48 4.42 0.17
N GLY A 21 0.69 3.20 0.65
CA GLY A 21 1.92 2.74 1.27
C GLY A 21 2.49 1.52 0.57
N LEU A 22 3.78 1.54 0.26
CA LEU A 22 4.50 0.39 -0.25
C LEU A 22 5.78 0.16 0.54
N VAL A 23 6.11 -1.10 0.78
CA VAL A 23 7.40 -1.49 1.34
C VAL A 23 7.91 -2.73 0.63
N ASP A 24 9.16 -2.72 0.17
CA ASP A 24 9.75 -3.92 -0.41
C ASP A 24 10.28 -4.90 0.65
N GLU A 25 10.66 -6.09 0.25
CA GLU A 25 11.18 -7.12 1.16
C GLU A 25 12.47 -6.72 1.87
N ASN A 26 13.20 -5.71 1.37
CA ASN A 26 14.41 -5.17 1.98
C ASN A 26 14.15 -3.96 2.89
N GLY A 27 12.90 -3.43 2.91
CA GLY A 27 12.49 -2.31 3.75
C GLY A 27 12.58 -0.94 3.09
N ARG A 28 12.73 -0.86 1.76
CA ARG A 28 12.62 0.40 1.03
C ARG A 28 11.14 0.79 0.94
N GLU A 29 10.83 2.00 1.38
CA GLU A 29 9.48 2.51 1.59
C GLU A 29 9.08 3.53 0.53
N PHE A 30 7.78 3.56 0.24
CA PHE A 30 7.07 4.67 -0.39
C PHE A 30 5.79 4.95 0.39
N TYR A 31 5.54 6.22 0.68
CA TYR A 31 4.28 6.64 1.29
C TYR A 31 3.83 7.95 0.69
N ALA A 32 2.57 8.00 0.26
CA ALA A 32 1.98 9.21 -0.28
C ALA A 32 0.57 9.45 0.24
N GLU A 33 0.22 10.74 0.39
CA GLU A 33 -1.11 11.22 0.74
C GLU A 33 -1.64 12.07 -0.40
N LEU A 34 -2.83 11.74 -0.90
CA LEU A 34 -3.49 12.45 -1.98
C LEU A 34 -4.23 13.67 -1.45
N THR A 35 -4.27 14.74 -2.22
CA THR A 35 -4.92 16.00 -1.83
C THR A 35 -6.22 16.27 -2.57
N ASP A 36 -6.50 15.54 -3.64
CA ASP A 36 -7.61 15.75 -4.58
C ASP A 36 -8.73 14.70 -4.48
N TYR A 37 -8.73 13.85 -3.42
CA TYR A 37 -9.85 12.95 -3.15
C TYR A 37 -11.09 13.72 -2.64
N ARG A 38 -12.28 13.16 -2.86
CA ARG A 38 -13.57 13.74 -2.41
C ARG A 38 -13.71 13.60 -0.89
N GLN A 39 -13.42 14.66 -0.15
CA GLN A 39 -13.49 14.63 1.32
C GLN A 39 -14.92 14.36 1.84
N GLU A 40 -15.92 14.79 1.11
CA GLU A 40 -17.33 14.55 1.41
C GLU A 40 -17.78 13.11 1.18
N ALA A 41 -16.99 12.31 0.44
CA ALA A 41 -17.23 10.88 0.24
C ALA A 41 -16.64 10.02 1.37
N CYS A 42 -15.91 10.61 2.32
CA CYS A 42 -15.34 9.87 3.44
C CYS A 42 -16.44 9.35 4.37
N SER A 43 -16.40 8.06 4.69
CA SER A 43 -17.24 7.45 5.71
C SER A 43 -16.94 8.02 7.11
N ASP A 44 -17.83 7.79 8.07
CA ASP A 44 -17.60 8.19 9.47
C ASP A 44 -16.32 7.54 10.01
N PHE A 45 -16.09 6.26 9.71
CA PHE A 45 -14.87 5.56 10.09
C PHE A 45 -13.61 6.25 9.53
N VAL A 46 -13.61 6.61 8.27
CA VAL A 46 -12.47 7.29 7.65
C VAL A 46 -12.22 8.66 8.31
N ASN A 47 -13.28 9.40 8.60
CA ASN A 47 -13.18 10.70 9.27
C ASN A 47 -12.63 10.60 10.70
N GLU A 48 -13.02 9.56 11.45
CA GLU A 48 -12.68 9.40 12.87
C GLU A 48 -11.35 8.66 13.08
N VAL A 49 -10.96 7.75 12.17
CA VAL A 49 -9.82 6.85 12.35
C VAL A 49 -8.69 7.16 11.38
N VAL A 50 -8.95 7.21 10.07
CA VAL A 50 -7.90 7.34 9.04
C VAL A 50 -7.36 8.78 8.95
N ARG A 51 -8.25 9.76 8.78
CA ARG A 51 -7.84 11.17 8.56
C ARG A 51 -7.01 11.77 9.69
N PRO A 52 -7.22 11.43 10.99
CA PRO A 52 -6.34 11.88 12.06
C PRO A 52 -4.90 11.39 11.97
N LEU A 53 -4.64 10.30 11.23
CA LEU A 53 -3.30 9.73 11.03
C LEU A 53 -2.54 10.39 9.88
N LEU A 54 -3.22 11.11 9.01
CA LEU A 54 -2.59 11.82 7.90
C LEU A 54 -1.61 12.89 8.42
N LYS A 55 -0.59 13.21 7.62
CA LYS A 55 0.46 14.19 7.89
C LYS A 55 1.42 13.86 9.03
N GLN A 56 1.31 12.66 9.60
CA GLN A 56 2.19 12.24 10.68
C GLN A 56 3.52 11.65 10.19
N HIS A 57 3.58 11.09 8.98
CA HIS A 57 4.82 10.51 8.46
C HIS A 57 5.75 11.59 7.89
N PRO A 58 7.02 11.66 8.35
CA PRO A 58 7.93 12.76 7.98
C PRO A 58 8.37 12.72 6.51
N ASN A 59 8.45 11.54 5.91
CA ASN A 59 8.93 11.34 4.54
C ASN A 59 7.78 11.08 3.54
N ARG A 60 6.57 11.56 3.84
CA ARG A 60 5.44 11.41 2.91
C ARG A 60 5.61 12.30 1.68
N VAL A 61 5.15 11.78 0.55
CA VAL A 61 4.80 12.59 -0.61
C VAL A 61 3.38 13.10 -0.39
N GLU A 62 3.12 14.40 -0.55
CA GLU A 62 1.79 14.98 -0.47
C GLU A 62 1.50 15.68 -1.79
N GLY A 63 0.44 15.30 -2.51
CA GLY A 63 0.15 15.87 -3.81
C GLY A 63 -1.16 15.38 -4.42
N THR A 64 -1.46 15.89 -5.59
CA THR A 64 -2.58 15.40 -6.43
C THR A 64 -2.30 13.99 -6.91
N THR A 65 -3.36 13.28 -7.36
CA THR A 65 -3.23 11.93 -7.92
C THR A 65 -2.13 11.86 -8.99
N TRP A 66 -2.02 12.88 -9.85
CA TRP A 66 -0.98 12.94 -10.88
C TRP A 66 0.44 13.07 -10.32
N GLU A 67 0.63 13.94 -9.30
CA GLU A 67 1.93 14.12 -8.64
C GLU A 67 2.37 12.86 -7.91
N VAL A 68 1.44 12.20 -7.23
CA VAL A 68 1.67 10.90 -6.57
C VAL A 68 1.98 9.81 -7.60
N ALA A 69 1.27 9.78 -8.75
CA ALA A 69 1.54 8.84 -9.83
C ALA A 69 2.99 8.94 -10.33
N ARG A 70 3.47 10.17 -10.55
CA ARG A 70 4.86 10.39 -10.95
C ARG A 70 5.87 9.91 -9.92
N ALA A 71 5.66 10.30 -8.66
CA ALA A 71 6.55 9.91 -7.57
C ALA A 71 6.57 8.38 -7.36
N LEU A 72 5.41 7.74 -7.47
CA LEU A 72 5.28 6.29 -7.39
C LEU A 72 6.00 5.59 -8.55
N ASN A 73 5.83 6.07 -9.78
CA ASN A 73 6.52 5.52 -10.94
C ASN A 73 8.05 5.66 -10.82
N GLU A 74 8.54 6.81 -10.39
CA GLU A 74 9.97 7.01 -10.10
C GLU A 74 10.48 6.06 -9.01
N TRP A 75 9.67 5.80 -7.98
CA TRP A 75 10.02 4.83 -6.93
C TRP A 75 10.02 3.39 -7.46
N LEU A 76 9.17 3.04 -8.42
CA LEU A 76 9.09 1.71 -9.03
C LEU A 76 10.19 1.45 -10.05
N GLU A 77 10.79 2.48 -10.66
CA GLU A 77 11.76 2.34 -11.76
C GLU A 77 12.95 1.41 -11.48
N PRO A 78 13.58 1.40 -10.28
CA PRO A 78 14.66 0.46 -9.99
C PRO A 78 14.27 -1.02 -10.11
N TYR A 79 12.98 -1.35 -10.01
CA TYR A 79 12.49 -2.73 -10.09
C TYR A 79 12.21 -3.20 -11.54
N ARG A 80 12.34 -2.32 -12.53
CA ARG A 80 12.11 -2.65 -13.95
C ARG A 80 12.99 -3.81 -14.45
N GLN A 81 14.18 -3.96 -13.91
CA GLN A 81 15.11 -5.04 -14.25
C GLN A 81 14.88 -6.30 -13.41
N GLU A 82 13.99 -6.24 -12.44
CA GLU A 82 13.66 -7.32 -11.53
C GLU A 82 12.22 -7.76 -11.75
N CYS A 83 11.91 -9.03 -11.46
CA CYS A 83 10.51 -9.47 -11.42
C CYS A 83 9.87 -8.92 -10.13
N ALA A 84 9.31 -7.70 -10.19
CA ALA A 84 8.60 -7.09 -9.07
C ALA A 84 7.19 -7.65 -8.96
N VAL A 85 6.82 -8.12 -7.77
CA VAL A 85 5.50 -8.66 -7.45
C VAL A 85 4.85 -7.79 -6.40
N ILE A 86 3.79 -7.08 -6.77
CA ILE A 86 2.97 -6.30 -5.82
C ILE A 86 2.08 -7.26 -5.05
N CYS A 87 2.29 -7.31 -3.74
CA CYS A 87 1.56 -8.14 -2.78
C CYS A 87 0.54 -7.27 -2.04
N PHE A 88 -0.73 -7.60 -2.10
CA PHE A 88 -1.83 -6.88 -1.44
C PHE A 88 -2.82 -7.88 -0.82
N ASP A 89 -3.50 -7.48 0.22
CA ASP A 89 -4.52 -8.31 0.86
C ASP A 89 -5.91 -8.09 0.26
N TYR A 90 -6.31 -6.88 -0.08
CA TYR A 90 -7.57 -6.57 -0.76
C TYR A 90 -7.35 -6.15 -2.22
N ASN A 91 -8.23 -6.60 -3.11
CA ASN A 91 -8.17 -6.21 -4.53
C ASN A 91 -8.31 -4.69 -4.72
N THR A 92 -9.05 -4.02 -3.84
CA THR A 92 -9.21 -2.56 -3.86
C THR A 92 -7.85 -1.83 -3.83
N ASP A 93 -6.88 -2.33 -3.07
CA ASP A 93 -5.54 -1.71 -3.01
C ASP A 93 -4.85 -1.71 -4.37
N TRP A 94 -4.92 -2.85 -5.05
CA TRP A 94 -4.38 -2.96 -6.40
C TRP A 94 -5.13 -2.07 -7.39
N ASP A 95 -6.46 -2.07 -7.36
CA ASP A 95 -7.27 -1.27 -8.26
C ASP A 95 -6.99 0.23 -8.08
N LEU A 96 -6.84 0.70 -6.84
CA LEU A 96 -6.50 2.09 -6.52
C LEU A 96 -5.08 2.44 -6.97
N MET A 97 -4.10 1.56 -6.78
CA MET A 97 -2.75 1.78 -7.30
C MET A 97 -2.75 1.88 -8.83
N VAL A 98 -3.49 1.02 -9.52
CA VAL A 98 -3.64 1.09 -10.98
C VAL A 98 -4.30 2.40 -11.40
N ASN A 99 -5.37 2.82 -10.72
CA ASN A 99 -6.04 4.09 -11.00
C ASN A 99 -5.10 5.30 -10.86
N ILE A 100 -4.21 5.29 -9.84
CA ILE A 100 -3.17 6.31 -9.70
C ILE A 100 -2.23 6.28 -10.91
N LEU A 101 -1.69 5.12 -11.25
CA LEU A 101 -0.70 4.97 -12.33
C LEU A 101 -1.28 5.28 -13.72
N THR A 102 -2.59 5.07 -13.95
CA THR A 102 -3.26 5.43 -15.21
C THR A 102 -3.36 6.94 -15.45
N MET A 103 -3.03 7.77 -14.47
CA MET A 103 -2.89 9.22 -14.69
C MET A 103 -1.66 9.58 -15.53
N LEU A 104 -0.68 8.68 -15.63
CA LEU A 104 0.50 8.85 -16.47
C LEU A 104 0.18 8.56 -17.94
N PRO A 105 1.00 9.07 -18.90
CA PRO A 105 0.97 8.62 -20.28
C PRO A 105 1.18 7.10 -20.36
N GLU A 106 0.55 6.45 -21.36
CA GLU A 106 0.59 4.99 -21.49
C GLU A 106 2.03 4.44 -21.63
N GLU A 107 2.91 5.19 -22.28
CA GLU A 107 4.34 4.86 -22.44
C GLU A 107 5.13 4.84 -21.11
N ASP A 108 4.62 5.50 -20.09
CA ASP A 108 5.24 5.58 -18.75
C ASP A 108 4.68 4.54 -17.77
N HIS A 109 3.66 3.77 -18.18
CA HIS A 109 3.08 2.76 -17.29
C HIS A 109 4.09 1.66 -16.95
N PRO A 110 4.18 1.23 -15.67
CA PRO A 110 5.09 0.16 -15.25
C PRO A 110 4.55 -1.23 -15.62
N ASP A 111 4.70 -1.62 -16.89
CA ASP A 111 4.24 -2.89 -17.50
C ASP A 111 4.98 -4.14 -16.98
N PHE A 112 6.03 -3.94 -16.18
CA PHE A 112 6.86 -5.01 -15.61
C PHE A 112 6.32 -5.57 -14.28
N LEU A 113 5.26 -4.99 -13.73
CA LEU A 113 4.71 -5.39 -12.43
C LEU A 113 3.88 -6.68 -12.55
N MET A 114 4.13 -7.61 -11.65
CA MET A 114 3.28 -8.76 -11.40
C MET A 114 2.47 -8.54 -10.13
N THR A 115 1.39 -9.27 -9.96
CA THR A 115 0.49 -9.10 -8.80
C THR A 115 0.28 -10.39 -8.03
N LYS A 116 0.07 -10.27 -6.73
CA LYS A 116 -0.26 -11.38 -5.86
C LYS A 116 -1.16 -10.95 -4.71
N GLN A 117 -2.37 -11.46 -4.68
CA GLN A 117 -3.21 -11.35 -3.49
C GLN A 117 -2.69 -12.26 -2.39
N ILE A 118 -2.50 -11.73 -1.18
CA ILE A 118 -1.84 -12.42 -0.07
C ILE A 118 -2.75 -12.70 1.13
N TRP A 119 -4.03 -12.32 1.12
CA TRP A 119 -4.96 -12.50 2.24
C TRP A 119 -4.87 -13.89 2.87
N GLY A 120 -4.92 -14.95 2.07
CA GLY A 120 -4.82 -16.35 2.53
C GLY A 120 -3.43 -16.79 3.00
N ASN A 121 -2.43 -15.91 2.87
CA ASN A 121 -1.02 -16.16 3.23
C ASN A 121 -0.56 -15.32 4.44
N LEU A 122 -1.46 -14.56 5.05
CA LEU A 122 -1.16 -13.76 6.23
C LEU A 122 -1.36 -14.58 7.51
N ASP A 123 -0.36 -14.60 8.36
CA ASP A 123 -0.43 -15.19 9.69
C ASP A 123 -1.07 -14.21 10.67
N GLN A 124 -2.27 -14.52 11.14
CA GLN A 124 -3.04 -13.66 12.03
C GLN A 124 -2.33 -13.43 13.39
N GLN A 125 -1.66 -14.45 13.93
CA GLN A 125 -0.90 -14.30 15.18
C GLN A 125 0.29 -13.36 14.99
N ALA A 126 0.94 -13.43 13.82
CA ALA A 126 2.03 -12.51 13.49
C ALA A 126 1.52 -11.08 13.34
N LEU A 127 0.34 -10.85 12.74
CA LEU A 127 -0.29 -9.52 12.67
C LEU A 127 -0.59 -8.96 14.07
N GLU A 128 -1.21 -9.74 14.93
CA GLU A 128 -1.49 -9.34 16.32
C GLU A 128 -0.19 -8.97 17.06
N TRP A 129 0.85 -9.78 16.90
CA TRP A 129 2.16 -9.55 17.52
C TRP A 129 2.83 -8.27 16.99
N PHE A 130 2.77 -8.06 15.68
CA PHE A 130 3.29 -6.85 15.05
C PHE A 130 2.68 -5.60 15.67
N TRP A 131 1.35 -5.55 15.76
CA TRP A 131 0.66 -4.38 16.29
C TRP A 131 0.92 -4.15 17.78
N LEU A 132 1.01 -5.20 18.59
CA LEU A 132 1.40 -5.10 20.01
C LEU A 132 2.80 -4.49 20.17
N GLU A 133 3.75 -4.91 19.34
CA GLU A 133 5.11 -4.36 19.36
C GLU A 133 5.14 -2.91 18.87
N LYS A 134 4.49 -2.63 17.75
CA LYS A 134 4.55 -1.33 17.07
C LYS A 134 3.75 -0.24 17.78
N ASP A 135 2.71 -0.58 18.53
CA ASP A 135 1.99 0.40 19.37
C ASP A 135 2.91 1.08 20.39
N THR A 136 3.95 0.39 20.86
CA THR A 136 4.94 0.95 21.80
C THR A 136 5.76 2.11 21.22
N ILE A 137 5.86 2.20 19.90
CA ILE A 137 6.56 3.28 19.17
C ILE A 137 5.60 4.20 18.42
N GLY A 138 4.29 4.06 18.67
CA GLY A 138 3.27 4.95 18.15
C GLY A 138 2.73 4.60 16.77
N TRP A 139 3.07 3.44 16.21
CA TRP A 139 2.46 3.00 14.96
C TRP A 139 1.01 2.57 15.21
N LYS A 140 0.14 2.93 14.29
CA LYS A 140 -1.29 2.63 14.38
C LYS A 140 -1.77 1.93 13.11
N PRO A 141 -2.70 0.97 13.22
CA PRO A 141 -3.46 0.48 12.07
C PRO A 141 -4.15 1.64 11.35
N HIS A 142 -4.50 1.42 10.10
CA HIS A 142 -5.14 2.41 9.21
C HIS A 142 -4.23 3.59 8.86
N MET A 143 -2.95 3.30 8.73
CA MET A 143 -1.98 4.12 8.03
C MET A 143 -1.32 3.23 6.96
N ALA A 144 -1.61 3.46 5.69
CA ALA A 144 -1.28 2.56 4.59
C ALA A 144 0.17 2.05 4.60
N LEU A 145 1.17 2.88 4.94
CA LEU A 145 2.55 2.41 5.04
C LEU A 145 2.74 1.38 6.18
N TYR A 146 2.10 1.60 7.33
CA TYR A 146 2.25 0.70 8.47
C TYR A 146 1.50 -0.60 8.27
N ASP A 147 0.35 -0.57 7.59
CA ASP A 147 -0.39 -1.77 7.20
C ASP A 147 0.37 -2.57 6.13
N ALA A 148 1.04 -1.91 5.17
CA ALA A 148 1.96 -2.57 4.25
C ALA A 148 3.12 -3.28 4.98
N HIS A 149 3.68 -2.67 6.04
CA HIS A 149 4.69 -3.31 6.90
C HIS A 149 4.13 -4.49 7.68
N ALA A 150 2.90 -4.39 8.20
CA ALA A 150 2.22 -5.48 8.90
C ALA A 150 2.01 -6.67 7.95
N ASN A 151 1.55 -6.41 6.73
CA ASN A 151 1.39 -7.41 5.69
C ASN A 151 2.73 -8.08 5.35
N ARG A 152 3.80 -7.30 5.18
CA ARG A 152 5.16 -7.82 4.96
C ARG A 152 5.63 -8.72 6.10
N PHE A 153 5.41 -8.33 7.35
CA PHE A 153 5.82 -9.08 8.53
C PHE A 153 5.05 -10.40 8.67
N ALA A 154 3.77 -10.38 8.40
CA ALA A 154 2.88 -11.53 8.57
C ALA A 154 2.83 -12.47 7.37
N TYR A 155 3.38 -12.06 6.22
CA TYR A 155 3.33 -12.85 5.01
C TYR A 155 4.13 -14.15 5.11
N LYS A 156 3.43 -15.28 4.89
CA LYS A 156 4.02 -16.62 4.80
C LYS A 156 3.82 -17.17 3.40
N PRO A 157 4.87 -17.25 2.56
CA PRO A 157 4.75 -17.91 1.27
C PRO A 157 4.35 -19.36 1.48
N LEU A 158 3.40 -19.87 0.67
CA LEU A 158 3.08 -21.29 0.65
C LEU A 158 4.36 -22.06 0.29
N VAL A 159 4.85 -22.85 1.20
CA VAL A 159 5.91 -23.82 0.91
C VAL A 159 5.30 -24.81 -0.09
N ARG A 160 5.68 -24.73 -1.35
CA ARG A 160 5.43 -25.84 -2.27
C ARG A 160 6.18 -27.02 -1.69
N GLU A 161 5.48 -27.99 -1.12
CA GLU A 161 6.04 -29.32 -0.88
C GLU A 161 6.67 -29.74 -2.20
N ARG A 162 7.99 -29.83 -2.23
CA ARG A 162 8.67 -30.50 -3.33
C ARG A 162 8.31 -31.96 -3.16
N ASN A 163 7.33 -32.40 -3.91
CA ASN A 163 7.10 -33.81 -4.07
C ASN A 163 8.40 -34.42 -4.59
N VAL A 164 9.03 -35.22 -3.74
CA VAL A 164 10.19 -36.06 -4.03
C VAL A 164 9.75 -37.18 -4.97
#